data_fae9ec3cdaf16c3bf82650e8d1a381ee
#
_entry.id   fae9ec3cdaf16c3bf82650e8d1a381ee
#
_cell.length_a   1.000
_cell.length_b   1.000
_cell.length_c   1.000
_cell.angle_alpha   90.00
_cell.angle_beta   90.00
_cell.angle_gamma   90.00
#
_symmetry.space_group_name_H-M   'P 1'
#
loop_
_entity.id
_entity.type
_entity.pdbx_description
1 polymer ?
#
loop_
_entity_poly.entity_id
_entity_poly.type
_entity_poly.pdbx_seq_one_letter_code
_entity_poly.pdbx_strand_id
1 'polypeptide(L)'
;MTLDDIYQHFRPEEYAFIHKIDHLAQYVENTYSFITTEFLNPREFKILESVLERRGSHYYTSGQYFQTEYVKVIIAPEYYQLDMADFNLSLIEIKYNAKFNHLTHAKIMGTLLNYLGVKRSILGDILVEEGCAQVLVDSQMTNHLVHSVTKIGTASVQLAEVPLSKLLTPKQDIQKLTVIASSLRLDKILVTILKISRTQSTKLIEADKVKVNYATVNRVSEQLVEGDLISVRGYGRFTLNHNLGLTKNQKYKLEVDKMIHN
;
A
#
# COMPACT_ATOMS: atom_id res chain seq x y z
N MET A 1 -10.50 -0.12 -29.42
CA MET A 1 -9.24 -0.51 -28.74
C MET A 1 -9.57 -1.63 -27.78
N THR A 2 -8.92 -2.78 -27.86
CA THR A 2 -9.23 -3.98 -27.05
C THR A 2 -8.50 -3.98 -25.71
N LEU A 3 -8.91 -4.79 -24.73
CA LEU A 3 -8.20 -5.01 -23.46
C LEU A 3 -6.73 -5.41 -23.69
N ASP A 4 -6.43 -6.03 -24.85
CA ASP A 4 -5.09 -6.47 -25.22
C ASP A 4 -4.06 -5.33 -25.27
N ASP A 5 -4.49 -4.09 -25.57
CA ASP A 5 -3.56 -2.95 -25.60
C ASP A 5 -3.17 -2.50 -24.18
N ILE A 6 -3.99 -2.80 -23.14
CA ILE A 6 -3.66 -2.53 -21.73
C ILE A 6 -2.63 -3.52 -21.24
N TYR A 7 -2.75 -4.80 -21.58
CA TYR A 7 -1.86 -5.85 -21.08
C TYR A 7 -0.39 -5.60 -21.37
N GLN A 8 -0.07 -4.91 -22.46
CA GLN A 8 1.32 -4.58 -22.82
C GLN A 8 2.04 -3.71 -21.75
N HIS A 9 1.27 -2.96 -20.94
CA HIS A 9 1.80 -2.06 -19.93
C HIS A 9 1.82 -2.65 -18.51
N PHE A 10 1.28 -3.86 -18.35
CA PHE A 10 1.13 -4.50 -17.05
C PHE A 10 1.73 -5.91 -17.04
N ARG A 11 2.00 -6.41 -15.83
CA ARG A 11 2.58 -7.73 -15.64
C ARG A 11 1.48 -8.81 -15.77
N PRO A 12 1.81 -10.03 -16.21
CA PRO A 12 0.83 -11.11 -16.32
C PRO A 12 0.06 -11.39 -15.01
N GLU A 13 0.73 -11.24 -13.86
CA GLU A 13 0.12 -11.44 -12.54
C GLU A 13 -0.96 -10.40 -12.21
N GLU A 14 -0.96 -9.27 -12.91
CA GLU A 14 -1.92 -8.16 -12.73
C GLU A 14 -3.16 -8.33 -13.62
N TYR A 15 -3.14 -9.23 -14.60
CA TYR A 15 -4.25 -9.40 -15.56
C TYR A 15 -5.56 -9.79 -14.88
N ALA A 16 -5.52 -10.62 -13.85
CA ALA A 16 -6.71 -10.98 -13.09
C ALA A 16 -7.37 -9.75 -12.43
N PHE A 17 -6.55 -8.81 -11.96
CA PHE A 17 -7.05 -7.56 -11.39
C PHE A 17 -7.62 -6.63 -12.46
N ILE A 18 -6.96 -6.51 -13.62
CA ILE A 18 -7.47 -5.75 -14.78
C ILE A 18 -8.85 -6.27 -15.19
N HIS A 19 -9.01 -7.59 -15.34
CA HIS A 19 -10.30 -8.20 -15.65
C HIS A 19 -11.36 -7.91 -14.58
N LYS A 20 -10.99 -7.98 -13.29
CA LYS A 20 -11.90 -7.63 -12.20
C LYS A 20 -12.42 -6.20 -12.35
N ILE A 21 -11.55 -5.23 -12.61
CA ILE A 21 -11.94 -3.82 -12.75
C ILE A 21 -12.80 -3.61 -14.00
N ASP A 22 -12.42 -4.21 -15.12
CA ASP A 22 -13.20 -4.14 -16.37
C ASP A 22 -14.62 -4.68 -16.15
N HIS A 23 -14.75 -5.80 -15.44
CA HIS A 23 -16.04 -6.39 -15.11
C HIS A 23 -16.87 -5.52 -14.16
N LEU A 24 -16.23 -4.84 -13.18
CA LEU A 24 -16.93 -3.91 -12.29
C LEU A 24 -17.45 -2.69 -13.08
N ALA A 25 -16.66 -2.14 -14.00
CA ALA A 25 -17.09 -1.05 -14.85
C ALA A 25 -18.27 -1.47 -15.74
N GLN A 26 -18.20 -2.63 -16.35
CA GLN A 26 -19.29 -3.19 -17.15
C GLN A 26 -20.56 -3.42 -16.31
N TYR A 27 -20.41 -3.88 -15.07
CA TYR A 27 -21.54 -4.03 -14.16
C TYR A 27 -22.25 -2.69 -13.90
N VAL A 28 -21.48 -1.62 -13.61
CA VAL A 28 -22.02 -0.26 -13.42
C VAL A 28 -22.77 0.23 -14.67
N GLU A 29 -22.17 0.04 -15.84
CA GLU A 29 -22.79 0.40 -17.13
C GLU A 29 -24.13 -0.32 -17.36
N ASN A 30 -24.19 -1.61 -17.03
CA ASN A 30 -25.37 -2.44 -17.27
C ASN A 30 -26.49 -2.25 -16.23
N THR A 31 -26.12 -1.95 -14.97
CA THR A 31 -27.09 -1.87 -13.85
C THR A 31 -27.46 -0.43 -13.50
N TYR A 32 -26.75 0.55 -14.06
CA TYR A 32 -26.95 1.96 -13.73
C TYR A 32 -26.81 2.25 -12.22
N SER A 33 -26.02 1.46 -11.52
CA SER A 33 -25.75 1.61 -10.09
C SER A 33 -24.25 1.83 -9.87
N PHE A 34 -23.87 2.44 -8.75
CA PHE A 34 -22.47 2.56 -8.38
C PHE A 34 -21.95 1.30 -7.66
N ILE A 35 -20.67 1.12 -7.64
CA ILE A 35 -19.99 0.10 -6.85
C ILE A 35 -18.74 0.67 -6.19
N THR A 36 -18.52 0.30 -4.93
CA THR A 36 -17.34 0.71 -4.16
C THR A 36 -16.34 -0.44 -4.07
N THR A 37 -15.08 -0.16 -4.35
CA THR A 37 -14.01 -1.16 -4.27
C THR A 37 -13.62 -1.45 -2.82
N GLU A 38 -12.91 -2.55 -2.61
CA GLU A 38 -12.06 -2.73 -1.44
C GLU A 38 -10.94 -1.67 -1.43
N PHE A 39 -10.11 -1.61 -0.37
CA PHE A 39 -8.93 -0.77 -0.36
C PHE A 39 -7.92 -1.22 -1.41
N LEU A 40 -7.47 -0.27 -2.20
CA LEU A 40 -6.49 -0.45 -3.26
C LEU A 40 -5.17 0.19 -2.85
N ASN A 41 -4.06 -0.51 -3.06
CA ASN A 41 -2.75 0.10 -2.96
C ASN A 41 -2.47 1.00 -4.18
N PRO A 42 -1.44 1.87 -4.15
CA PRO A 42 -1.14 2.78 -5.27
C PRO A 42 -0.94 2.10 -6.64
N ARG A 43 -0.43 0.87 -6.67
CA ARG A 43 -0.28 0.12 -7.92
C ARG A 43 -1.63 -0.36 -8.46
N GLU A 44 -2.46 -0.91 -7.59
CA GLU A 44 -3.83 -1.34 -7.95
C GLU A 44 -4.68 -0.15 -8.37
N PHE A 45 -4.57 1.00 -7.69
CA PHE A 45 -5.26 2.23 -8.08
C PHE A 45 -4.82 2.69 -9.47
N LYS A 46 -3.53 2.70 -9.78
CA LYS A 46 -3.02 3.06 -11.11
C LYS A 46 -3.54 2.13 -12.22
N ILE A 47 -3.66 0.83 -11.94
CA ILE A 47 -4.26 -0.13 -12.88
C ILE A 47 -5.73 0.20 -13.10
N LEU A 48 -6.49 0.40 -12.00
CA LEU A 48 -7.90 0.76 -12.06
C LEU A 48 -8.10 2.02 -12.89
N GLU A 49 -7.36 3.08 -12.60
CA GLU A 49 -7.40 4.36 -13.31
C GLU A 49 -7.20 4.16 -14.81
N SER A 50 -6.16 3.41 -15.20
CA SER A 50 -5.88 3.11 -16.63
C SER A 50 -7.03 2.35 -17.32
N VAL A 51 -7.71 1.45 -16.62
CA VAL A 51 -8.86 0.70 -17.16
C VAL A 51 -10.08 1.60 -17.30
N LEU A 52 -10.40 2.39 -16.26
CA LEU A 52 -11.60 3.24 -16.26
C LEU A 52 -11.50 4.42 -17.22
N GLU A 53 -10.36 5.11 -17.27
CA GLU A 53 -10.11 6.20 -18.23
C GLU A 53 -10.31 5.74 -19.67
N ARG A 54 -9.82 4.55 -19.98
CA ARG A 54 -9.99 3.96 -21.30
C ARG A 54 -11.44 3.65 -21.65
N ARG A 55 -12.24 3.20 -20.67
CA ARG A 55 -13.67 2.96 -20.86
C ARG A 55 -14.49 4.26 -20.89
N GLY A 56 -13.91 5.37 -20.47
CA GLY A 56 -14.64 6.62 -20.22
C GLY A 56 -15.59 6.50 -19.02
N SER A 57 -15.28 5.60 -18.07
CA SER A 57 -16.10 5.39 -16.88
C SER A 57 -15.82 6.46 -15.82
N HIS A 58 -16.86 6.97 -15.18
CA HIS A 58 -16.71 7.93 -14.07
C HIS A 58 -16.35 7.22 -12.78
N TYR A 59 -15.45 7.83 -12.01
CA TYR A 59 -15.07 7.31 -10.70
C TYR A 59 -14.67 8.42 -9.73
N TYR A 60 -14.76 8.11 -8.43
CA TYR A 60 -14.32 8.96 -7.33
C TYR A 60 -13.38 8.17 -6.45
N THR A 61 -12.34 8.82 -5.92
CA THR A 61 -11.39 8.17 -5.02
C THR A 61 -11.36 8.84 -3.65
N SER A 62 -11.33 8.04 -2.60
CA SER A 62 -11.19 8.55 -1.23
C SER A 62 -9.89 9.32 -1.01
N GLY A 63 -8.85 9.05 -1.83
CA GLY A 63 -7.57 9.77 -1.79
C GLY A 63 -7.65 11.26 -2.15
N GLN A 64 -8.75 11.71 -2.78
CA GLN A 64 -9.00 13.14 -3.01
C GLN A 64 -9.40 13.89 -1.74
N TYR A 65 -9.89 13.18 -0.73
CA TYR A 65 -10.43 13.75 0.52
C TYR A 65 -9.57 13.44 1.73
N PHE A 66 -8.82 12.33 1.69
CA PHE A 66 -7.97 11.87 2.78
C PHE A 66 -6.56 11.60 2.29
N GLN A 67 -5.55 12.08 3.02
CA GLN A 67 -4.15 11.81 2.71
C GLN A 67 -3.77 10.40 3.17
N THR A 68 -4.08 9.40 2.36
CA THR A 68 -3.85 7.98 2.64
C THR A 68 -3.10 7.30 1.49
N GLU A 69 -2.35 6.26 1.81
CA GLU A 69 -1.66 5.42 0.82
C GLU A 69 -2.64 4.45 0.14
N TYR A 70 -3.55 3.86 0.94
CA TYR A 70 -4.59 2.97 0.43
C TYR A 70 -5.88 3.75 0.22
N VAL A 71 -6.50 3.56 -0.92
CA VAL A 71 -7.73 4.29 -1.28
C VAL A 71 -8.87 3.33 -1.59
N LYS A 72 -10.11 3.77 -1.38
CA LYS A 72 -11.30 3.15 -1.95
C LYS A 72 -11.79 3.97 -3.13
N VAL A 73 -12.33 3.31 -4.13
CA VAL A 73 -12.82 3.93 -5.34
C VAL A 73 -14.30 3.58 -5.54
N ILE A 74 -15.09 4.59 -5.83
CA ILE A 74 -16.48 4.44 -6.28
C ILE A 74 -16.48 4.54 -7.81
N ILE A 75 -16.86 3.48 -8.49
CA ILE A 75 -17.13 3.47 -9.94
C ILE A 75 -18.62 3.75 -10.09
N ALA A 76 -19.00 4.77 -10.86
CA ALA A 76 -20.38 5.24 -10.88
C ALA A 76 -20.82 5.70 -12.26
N PRO A 77 -22.12 5.71 -12.57
CA PRO A 77 -22.66 6.34 -13.78
C PRO A 77 -22.52 7.86 -13.72
N GLU A 78 -22.55 8.53 -14.89
CA GLU A 78 -22.29 9.97 -15.03
C GLU A 78 -23.21 10.85 -14.15
N TYR A 79 -24.47 10.43 -13.95
CA TYR A 79 -25.45 11.20 -13.16
C TYR A 79 -25.32 10.98 -11.63
N TYR A 80 -24.40 10.13 -11.18
CA TYR A 80 -24.20 9.87 -9.76
C TYR A 80 -23.69 11.11 -9.02
N GLN A 81 -24.30 11.43 -7.90
CA GLN A 81 -23.86 12.47 -6.99
C GLN A 81 -23.14 11.82 -5.81
N LEU A 82 -21.88 12.21 -5.61
CA LEU A 82 -21.04 11.63 -4.57
C LEU A 82 -21.60 11.87 -3.17
N ASP A 83 -21.84 10.79 -2.45
CA ASP A 83 -21.98 10.79 -0.98
C ASP A 83 -20.70 10.19 -0.37
N MET A 84 -20.11 10.88 0.61
CA MET A 84 -18.91 10.40 1.30
C MET A 84 -19.14 9.08 2.05
N ALA A 85 -20.38 8.83 2.49
CA ALA A 85 -20.77 7.58 3.13
C ALA A 85 -20.61 6.36 2.19
N ASP A 86 -20.74 6.56 0.89
CA ASP A 86 -20.68 5.49 -0.11
C ASP A 86 -19.26 4.92 -0.30
N PHE A 87 -18.22 5.60 0.20
CA PHE A 87 -16.89 4.99 0.31
C PHE A 87 -16.85 3.83 1.31
N ASN A 88 -17.85 3.69 2.18
CA ASN A 88 -17.87 2.67 3.23
C ASN A 88 -16.57 2.67 4.05
N LEU A 89 -16.18 3.85 4.52
CA LEU A 89 -14.96 4.06 5.32
C LEU A 89 -15.32 4.34 6.77
N SER A 90 -14.67 3.63 7.69
CA SER A 90 -14.65 3.95 9.11
C SER A 90 -13.23 4.14 9.60
N LEU A 91 -13.06 5.06 10.55
CA LEU A 91 -11.81 5.29 11.26
C LEU A 91 -11.91 4.70 12.66
N ILE A 92 -11.07 3.73 12.97
CA ILE A 92 -10.99 3.14 14.31
C ILE A 92 -9.77 3.69 15.03
N GLU A 93 -9.99 4.28 16.19
CA GLU A 93 -8.95 4.68 17.12
C GLU A 93 -8.65 3.54 18.08
N ILE A 94 -7.35 3.25 18.28
CA ILE A 94 -6.82 2.21 19.15
C ILE A 94 -6.03 2.89 20.26
N LYS A 95 -6.56 2.91 21.47
CA LYS A 95 -5.89 3.46 22.67
C LYS A 95 -5.19 2.37 23.46
N TYR A 96 -3.99 2.66 23.93
CA TYR A 96 -3.19 1.75 24.75
C TYR A 96 -2.27 2.53 25.71
N ASN A 97 -1.79 1.85 26.76
CA ASN A 97 -0.86 2.46 27.69
C ASN A 97 0.57 2.41 27.14
N ALA A 98 1.06 3.57 26.66
CA ALA A 98 2.40 3.71 26.08
C ALA A 98 3.54 3.48 27.08
N LYS A 99 3.30 3.69 28.38
CA LYS A 99 4.34 3.51 29.43
C LYS A 99 4.90 2.06 29.45
N PHE A 100 4.08 1.07 29.10
CA PHE A 100 4.44 -0.33 29.18
C PHE A 100 4.38 -1.06 27.85
N ASN A 101 3.90 -0.41 26.82
CA ASN A 101 3.66 -1.06 25.53
C ASN A 101 4.13 -0.17 24.38
N HIS A 102 4.68 -0.83 23.38
CA HIS A 102 4.99 -0.19 22.10
C HIS A 102 4.30 -0.98 20.99
N LEU A 103 3.29 -0.39 20.38
CA LEU A 103 2.63 -0.95 19.23
C LEU A 103 3.33 -0.48 17.96
N THR A 104 3.46 -1.39 17.03
CA THR A 104 3.99 -1.10 15.69
C THR A 104 2.93 -1.40 14.63
N HIS A 105 3.03 -0.78 13.47
CA HIS A 105 2.19 -1.08 12.32
C HIS A 105 2.05 -2.60 12.07
N ALA A 106 3.17 -3.34 12.12
CA ALA A 106 3.17 -4.79 11.87
C ALA A 106 2.41 -5.58 12.93
N LYS A 107 2.51 -5.21 14.21
CA LYS A 107 1.77 -5.86 15.29
C LYS A 107 0.27 -5.61 15.18
N ILE A 108 -0.12 -4.36 14.89
CA ILE A 108 -1.53 -3.99 14.70
C ILE A 108 -2.08 -4.75 13.49
N MET A 109 -1.43 -4.64 12.33
CA MET A 109 -1.84 -5.32 11.10
C MET A 109 -2.01 -6.83 11.31
N GLY A 110 -0.99 -7.49 11.88
CA GLY A 110 -1.03 -8.94 12.09
C GLY A 110 -2.16 -9.36 13.03
N THR A 111 -2.41 -8.60 14.09
CA THR A 111 -3.51 -8.89 15.03
C THR A 111 -4.87 -8.71 14.34
N LEU A 112 -5.09 -7.58 13.67
CA LEU A 112 -6.38 -7.32 13.02
C LEU A 112 -6.71 -8.36 11.96
N LEU A 113 -5.75 -8.73 11.11
CA LEU A 113 -5.96 -9.76 10.08
C LEU A 113 -6.27 -11.12 10.69
N ASN A 114 -5.60 -11.50 11.80
CA ASN A 114 -5.87 -12.77 12.48
C ASN A 114 -7.28 -12.81 13.11
N TYR A 115 -7.72 -11.71 13.76
CA TYR A 115 -9.06 -11.64 14.35
C TYR A 115 -10.15 -11.63 13.29
N LEU A 116 -9.92 -10.91 12.18
CA LEU A 116 -10.91 -10.81 11.11
C LEU A 116 -10.96 -12.07 10.25
N GLY A 117 -9.87 -12.84 10.17
CA GLY A 117 -9.76 -13.94 9.22
C GLY A 117 -9.94 -13.51 7.76
N VAL A 118 -9.66 -12.23 7.44
CA VAL A 118 -10.00 -11.58 6.18
C VAL A 118 -8.78 -11.14 5.40
N LYS A 119 -9.02 -10.75 4.16
CA LYS A 119 -7.97 -10.25 3.27
C LYS A 119 -7.48 -8.88 3.72
N ARG A 120 -6.22 -8.57 3.37
CA ARG A 120 -5.60 -7.25 3.62
C ARG A 120 -6.41 -6.08 3.04
N SER A 121 -7.11 -6.31 1.95
CA SER A 121 -7.89 -5.31 1.22
C SER A 121 -9.09 -4.71 1.97
N ILE A 122 -9.42 -5.24 3.15
CA ILE A 122 -10.46 -4.67 4.05
C ILE A 122 -9.89 -3.58 4.96
N LEU A 123 -8.56 -3.53 5.12
CA LEU A 123 -7.85 -2.56 5.94
C LEU A 123 -7.15 -1.54 5.04
N GLY A 124 -7.33 -0.26 5.34
CA GLY A 124 -6.58 0.84 4.76
C GLY A 124 -5.27 1.11 5.51
N ASP A 125 -4.95 2.37 5.68
CA ASP A 125 -3.76 2.83 6.38
C ASP A 125 -3.85 2.57 7.88
N ILE A 126 -2.70 2.24 8.47
CA ILE A 126 -2.51 2.17 9.92
C ILE A 126 -1.53 3.27 10.31
N LEU A 127 -1.97 4.22 11.10
CA LEU A 127 -1.19 5.33 11.60
C LEU A 127 -0.90 5.10 13.08
N VAL A 128 0.35 5.22 13.48
CA VAL A 128 0.78 4.93 14.86
C VAL A 128 1.41 6.16 15.47
N GLU A 129 0.91 6.54 16.63
CA GLU A 129 1.51 7.54 17.54
C GLU A 129 1.69 6.92 18.92
N GLU A 130 2.39 7.62 19.80
CA GLU A 130 2.59 7.17 21.19
C GLU A 130 1.26 7.12 21.95
N GLY A 131 0.88 5.94 22.42
CA GLY A 131 -0.37 5.72 23.16
C GLY A 131 -1.64 5.65 22.33
N CYS A 132 -1.54 5.93 21.03
CA CYS A 132 -2.68 5.95 20.13
C CYS A 132 -2.29 5.40 18.75
N ALA A 133 -3.15 4.60 18.15
CA ALA A 133 -3.05 4.27 16.74
C ALA A 133 -4.40 4.43 16.08
N GLN A 134 -4.40 4.61 14.77
CA GLN A 134 -5.62 4.67 13.99
C GLN A 134 -5.53 3.70 12.82
N VAL A 135 -6.67 3.13 12.45
CA VAL A 135 -6.78 2.28 11.27
C VAL A 135 -8.04 2.62 10.49
N LEU A 136 -7.87 2.81 9.19
CA LEU A 136 -8.98 2.89 8.26
C LEU A 136 -9.44 1.48 7.92
N VAL A 137 -10.74 1.26 7.99
CA VAL A 137 -11.35 -0.05 7.74
C VAL A 137 -12.59 0.09 6.87
N ASP A 138 -12.98 -1.01 6.23
CA ASP A 138 -14.33 -1.11 5.65
C ASP A 138 -15.37 -1.02 6.77
N SER A 139 -16.38 -0.14 6.61
CA SER A 139 -17.35 0.16 7.64
C SER A 139 -18.15 -1.07 8.11
N GLN A 140 -18.31 -2.08 7.26
CA GLN A 140 -18.98 -3.34 7.63
C GLN A 140 -18.21 -4.11 8.72
N MET A 141 -16.91 -3.88 8.87
CA MET A 141 -16.06 -4.57 9.84
C MET A 141 -15.91 -3.82 11.16
N THR A 142 -16.38 -2.58 11.24
CA THR A 142 -16.21 -1.70 12.41
C THR A 142 -16.73 -2.34 13.71
N ASN A 143 -17.99 -2.77 13.72
CA ASN A 143 -18.60 -3.38 14.91
C ASN A 143 -17.85 -4.64 15.36
N HIS A 144 -17.45 -5.48 14.42
CA HIS A 144 -16.72 -6.69 14.73
C HIS A 144 -15.35 -6.36 15.37
N LEU A 145 -14.61 -5.42 14.81
CA LEU A 145 -13.31 -5.00 15.36
C LEU A 145 -13.42 -4.40 16.74
N VAL A 146 -14.32 -3.43 16.92
CA VAL A 146 -14.48 -2.68 18.17
C VAL A 146 -14.86 -3.62 19.34
N HIS A 147 -15.69 -4.63 19.10
CA HIS A 147 -16.13 -5.54 20.16
C HIS A 147 -15.21 -6.74 20.38
N SER A 148 -14.46 -7.17 19.37
CA SER A 148 -13.67 -8.40 19.45
C SER A 148 -12.21 -8.18 19.85
N VAL A 149 -11.61 -7.03 19.47
CA VAL A 149 -10.17 -6.80 19.66
C VAL A 149 -9.92 -6.07 20.98
N THR A 150 -9.53 -6.83 22.00
CA THR A 150 -9.19 -6.29 23.33
C THR A 150 -7.69 -6.28 23.61
N LYS A 151 -6.89 -6.95 22.78
CA LYS A 151 -5.43 -7.03 22.90
C LYS A 151 -4.75 -6.99 21.53
N ILE A 152 -3.61 -6.32 21.47
CA ILE A 152 -2.68 -6.34 20.33
C ILE A 152 -1.31 -6.78 20.84
N GLY A 153 -0.89 -8.00 20.50
CA GLY A 153 0.25 -8.64 21.15
C GLY A 153 0.00 -8.79 22.66
N THR A 154 0.87 -8.21 23.47
CA THR A 154 0.74 -8.19 24.95
C THR A 154 -0.03 -6.98 25.48
N ALA A 155 -0.25 -5.96 24.65
CA ALA A 155 -0.90 -4.72 25.06
C ALA A 155 -2.43 -4.89 25.12
N SER A 156 -3.04 -4.53 26.24
CA SER A 156 -4.49 -4.30 26.32
C SER A 156 -4.82 -3.03 25.58
N VAL A 157 -5.84 -3.07 24.73
CA VAL A 157 -6.27 -1.96 23.90
C VAL A 157 -7.76 -1.68 24.04
N GLN A 158 -8.14 -0.45 23.73
CA GLN A 158 -9.54 -0.03 23.60
C GLN A 158 -9.72 0.50 22.19
N LEU A 159 -10.66 -0.07 21.46
CA LEU A 159 -11.02 0.33 20.12
C LEU A 159 -12.32 1.13 20.14
N ALA A 160 -12.34 2.23 19.41
CA ALA A 160 -13.57 3.02 19.21
C ALA A 160 -13.59 3.59 17.81
N GLU A 161 -14.78 3.63 17.20
CA GLU A 161 -14.97 4.39 15.97
C GLU A 161 -14.95 5.88 16.27
N VAL A 162 -14.23 6.63 15.43
CA VAL A 162 -14.13 8.09 15.54
C VAL A 162 -14.40 8.74 14.18
N PRO A 163 -14.85 10.00 14.15
CA PRO A 163 -15.07 10.70 12.88
C PRO A 163 -13.81 10.74 12.01
N LEU A 164 -13.97 10.60 10.70
CA LEU A 164 -12.87 10.68 9.70
C LEU A 164 -12.10 12.00 9.77
N SER A 165 -12.73 13.08 10.25
CA SER A 165 -12.08 14.36 10.50
C SER A 165 -10.96 14.33 11.55
N LYS A 166 -10.90 13.25 12.37
CA LYS A 166 -9.83 13.01 13.34
C LYS A 166 -8.67 12.18 12.78
N LEU A 167 -8.67 11.89 11.48
CA LEU A 167 -7.59 11.12 10.86
C LEU A 167 -6.25 11.82 11.09
N LEU A 168 -5.32 11.09 11.68
CA LEU A 168 -3.95 11.54 11.89
C LEU A 168 -3.26 11.82 10.55
N THR A 169 -2.43 12.84 10.52
CA THR A 169 -1.56 13.07 9.35
C THR A 169 -0.41 12.07 9.40
N PRO A 170 -0.17 11.32 8.32
CA PRO A 170 0.95 10.39 8.27
C PRO A 170 2.27 11.11 8.52
N LYS A 171 2.96 10.76 9.60
CA LYS A 171 4.34 11.21 9.83
C LYS A 171 5.26 10.22 9.11
N GLN A 172 5.89 10.69 8.06
CA GLN A 172 6.93 9.91 7.37
C GLN A 172 8.29 10.38 7.88
N ASP A 173 8.85 9.65 8.83
CA ASP A 173 10.25 9.84 9.18
C ASP A 173 11.09 9.20 8.07
N ILE A 174 11.75 10.05 7.29
CA ILE A 174 12.58 9.64 6.16
C ILE A 174 14.04 9.80 6.52
N GLN A 175 14.80 8.73 6.45
CA GLN A 175 16.25 8.78 6.51
C GLN A 175 16.81 8.78 5.09
N LYS A 176 17.46 9.89 4.71
CA LYS A 176 18.16 9.99 3.43
C LYS A 176 19.48 9.24 3.48
N LEU A 177 19.71 8.36 2.53
CA LEU A 177 20.92 7.57 2.39
C LEU A 177 21.58 7.89 1.03
N THR A 178 22.88 8.09 1.03
CA THR A 178 23.66 8.07 -0.22
C THR A 178 24.40 6.74 -0.31
N VAL A 179 24.15 6.00 -1.39
CA VAL A 179 24.71 4.67 -1.58
C VAL A 179 25.44 4.56 -2.93
N ILE A 180 26.41 3.64 -3.02
CA ILE A 180 27.16 3.39 -4.25
C ILE A 180 26.90 1.96 -4.68
N ALA A 181 26.27 1.78 -5.83
CA ALA A 181 25.92 0.48 -6.40
C ALA A 181 26.65 0.21 -7.71
N SER A 182 26.98 -1.05 -7.98
CA SER A 182 27.64 -1.44 -9.24
C SER A 182 26.72 -1.44 -10.46
N SER A 183 25.41 -1.48 -10.24
CA SER A 183 24.36 -1.39 -11.27
C SER A 183 23.02 -1.10 -10.61
N LEU A 184 22.00 -0.73 -11.42
CA LEU A 184 20.63 -0.51 -10.97
C LEU A 184 19.81 -1.80 -10.85
N ARG A 185 20.45 -2.96 -10.88
CA ARG A 185 19.78 -4.25 -10.66
C ARG A 185 19.33 -4.37 -9.22
N LEU A 186 18.13 -4.92 -9.01
CA LEU A 186 17.50 -5.11 -7.71
C LEU A 186 18.43 -5.83 -6.72
N ASP A 187 19.06 -6.95 -7.13
CA ASP A 187 19.99 -7.69 -6.27
C ASP A 187 21.17 -6.84 -5.77
N LYS A 188 21.69 -5.96 -6.62
CA LYS A 188 22.82 -5.08 -6.29
C LYS A 188 22.42 -3.92 -5.39
N ILE A 189 21.27 -3.35 -5.65
CA ILE A 189 20.69 -2.29 -4.82
C ILE A 189 20.42 -2.83 -3.41
N LEU A 190 19.77 -4.00 -3.28
CA LEU A 190 19.50 -4.62 -1.97
C LEU A 190 20.77 -4.89 -1.16
N VAL A 191 21.83 -5.43 -1.79
CA VAL A 191 23.14 -5.61 -1.13
C VAL A 191 23.62 -4.31 -0.51
N THR A 192 23.47 -3.21 -1.23
CA THR A 192 24.00 -1.91 -0.81
C THR A 192 23.15 -1.25 0.26
N ILE A 193 21.81 -1.20 0.07
CA ILE A 193 20.91 -0.51 1.01
C ILE A 193 20.72 -1.28 2.33
N LEU A 194 20.72 -2.63 2.26
CA LEU A 194 20.52 -3.49 3.43
C LEU A 194 21.82 -3.91 4.11
N LYS A 195 22.97 -3.66 3.46
CA LYS A 195 24.30 -4.11 3.91
C LYS A 195 24.37 -5.63 4.15
N ILE A 196 23.80 -6.41 3.24
CA ILE A 196 23.75 -7.87 3.28
C ILE A 196 24.62 -8.48 2.17
N SER A 197 24.88 -9.80 2.26
CA SER A 197 25.59 -10.52 1.21
C SER A 197 24.72 -10.67 -0.06
N ARG A 198 25.37 -10.89 -1.21
CA ARG A 198 24.68 -11.14 -2.47
C ARG A 198 23.77 -12.37 -2.40
N THR A 199 24.24 -13.42 -1.73
CA THR A 199 23.44 -14.66 -1.52
C THR A 199 22.19 -14.38 -0.70
N GLN A 200 22.26 -13.55 0.34
CA GLN A 200 21.09 -13.16 1.14
C GLN A 200 20.11 -12.31 0.31
N SER A 201 20.61 -11.36 -0.49
CA SER A 201 19.78 -10.58 -1.40
C SER A 201 18.99 -11.46 -2.38
N THR A 202 19.67 -12.40 -3.04
CA THR A 202 19.04 -13.36 -3.95
C THR A 202 17.95 -14.18 -3.23
N LYS A 203 18.25 -14.72 -2.05
CA LYS A 203 17.27 -15.49 -1.25
C LYS A 203 16.04 -14.66 -0.86
N LEU A 204 16.18 -13.37 -0.57
CA LEU A 204 15.03 -12.51 -0.27
C LEU A 204 14.13 -12.34 -1.48
N ILE A 205 14.70 -12.16 -2.67
CA ILE A 205 13.95 -11.99 -3.91
C ILE A 205 13.24 -13.30 -4.28
N GLU A 206 13.95 -14.42 -4.29
CA GLU A 206 13.41 -15.75 -4.63
C GLU A 206 12.35 -16.26 -3.63
N ALA A 207 12.38 -15.76 -2.39
CA ALA A 207 11.40 -16.09 -1.37
C ALA A 207 10.18 -15.14 -1.34
N ASP A 208 9.94 -14.35 -2.41
CA ASP A 208 8.84 -13.40 -2.54
C ASP A 208 8.77 -12.36 -1.40
N LYS A 209 9.92 -12.04 -0.78
CA LYS A 209 10.02 -11.06 0.31
C LYS A 209 10.27 -9.65 -0.16
N VAL A 210 10.41 -9.45 -1.47
CA VAL A 210 10.71 -8.16 -2.09
C VAL A 210 9.59 -7.75 -3.02
N LYS A 211 9.11 -6.52 -2.86
CA LYS A 211 8.18 -5.88 -3.78
C LYS A 211 8.81 -4.64 -4.37
N VAL A 212 8.55 -4.39 -5.63
CA VAL A 212 8.87 -3.13 -6.31
C VAL A 212 7.55 -2.54 -6.78
N ASN A 213 7.27 -1.31 -6.33
CA ASN A 213 6.01 -0.62 -6.62
C ASN A 213 4.78 -1.50 -6.32
N TYR A 214 4.76 -2.10 -5.11
CA TYR A 214 3.72 -3.00 -4.57
C TYR A 214 3.61 -4.38 -5.24
N ALA A 215 4.22 -4.59 -6.42
CA ALA A 215 4.24 -5.88 -7.08
C ALA A 215 5.38 -6.76 -6.56
N THR A 216 5.09 -8.02 -6.25
CA THR A 216 6.12 -9.00 -5.87
C THR A 216 7.06 -9.23 -7.06
N VAL A 217 8.36 -9.22 -6.81
CA VAL A 217 9.39 -9.44 -7.82
C VAL A 217 10.22 -10.64 -7.42
N ASN A 218 10.28 -11.64 -8.31
CA ASN A 218 11.11 -12.85 -8.17
C ASN A 218 12.32 -12.85 -9.13
N ARG A 219 12.40 -11.88 -10.03
CA ARG A 219 13.52 -11.72 -10.96
C ARG A 219 14.67 -10.99 -10.28
N VAL A 220 15.76 -11.70 -10.00
CA VAL A 220 16.97 -11.18 -9.35
C VAL A 220 17.61 -10.02 -10.15
N SER A 221 17.50 -10.08 -11.49
CA SER A 221 18.07 -9.09 -12.42
C SER A 221 17.13 -7.93 -12.75
N GLU A 222 15.99 -7.78 -12.06
CA GLU A 222 15.06 -6.68 -12.29
C GLU A 222 15.78 -5.34 -12.25
N GLN A 223 15.56 -4.49 -13.25
CA GLN A 223 16.16 -3.17 -13.34
C GLN A 223 15.28 -2.16 -12.63
N LEU A 224 15.89 -1.37 -11.76
CA LEU A 224 15.22 -0.30 -11.04
C LEU A 224 15.42 1.03 -11.74
N VAL A 225 14.43 1.90 -11.61
CA VAL A 225 14.47 3.28 -12.11
C VAL A 225 14.25 4.28 -10.96
N GLU A 226 14.53 5.55 -11.20
CA GLU A 226 14.21 6.62 -10.25
C GLU A 226 12.72 6.65 -9.94
N GLY A 227 12.38 6.86 -8.68
CA GLY A 227 11.03 6.82 -8.16
C GLY A 227 10.55 5.44 -7.72
N ASP A 228 11.28 4.36 -7.99
CA ASP A 228 10.87 3.02 -7.56
C ASP A 228 10.84 2.89 -6.04
N LEU A 229 9.71 2.39 -5.53
CA LEU A 229 9.51 2.01 -4.14
C LEU A 229 9.83 0.52 -3.94
N ILE A 230 10.86 0.24 -3.16
CA ILE A 230 11.32 -1.11 -2.83
C ILE A 230 10.85 -1.44 -1.41
N SER A 231 9.99 -2.44 -1.26
CA SER A 231 9.56 -2.94 0.05
C SER A 231 10.19 -4.29 0.32
N VAL A 232 10.90 -4.42 1.43
CA VAL A 232 11.60 -5.66 1.80
C VAL A 232 11.09 -6.15 3.16
N ARG A 233 10.49 -7.32 3.17
CA ARG A 233 9.92 -7.91 4.39
C ARG A 233 10.99 -8.10 5.47
N GLY A 234 10.77 -7.47 6.62
CA GLY A 234 11.71 -7.48 7.76
C GLY A 234 12.78 -6.40 7.73
N TYR A 235 12.87 -5.59 6.67
CA TYR A 235 13.87 -4.51 6.53
C TYR A 235 13.26 -3.12 6.33
N GLY A 236 12.01 -3.03 5.87
CA GLY A 236 11.31 -1.77 5.63
C GLY A 236 11.16 -1.39 4.16
N ARG A 237 10.90 -0.12 3.93
CA ARG A 237 10.65 0.46 2.60
C ARG A 237 11.75 1.45 2.23
N PHE A 238 12.11 1.48 0.95
CA PHE A 238 13.16 2.32 0.39
C PHE A 238 12.69 2.90 -0.93
N THR A 239 12.83 4.20 -1.13
CA THR A 239 12.57 4.84 -2.43
C THR A 239 13.88 5.20 -3.09
N LEU A 240 14.09 4.78 -4.33
CA LEU A 240 15.23 5.19 -5.15
C LEU A 240 14.93 6.57 -5.74
N ASN A 241 15.37 7.65 -5.06
CA ASN A 241 15.00 9.01 -5.47
C ASN A 241 15.76 9.47 -6.71
N HIS A 242 17.09 9.57 -6.58
CA HIS A 242 17.90 10.16 -7.64
C HIS A 242 19.17 9.35 -7.93
N ASN A 243 19.48 9.26 -9.21
CA ASN A 243 20.79 8.85 -9.67
C ASN A 243 21.68 10.08 -9.79
N LEU A 244 22.61 10.25 -8.84
CA LEU A 244 23.54 11.38 -8.76
C LEU A 244 24.72 11.26 -9.73
N GLY A 245 24.64 10.32 -10.69
CA GLY A 245 25.68 10.07 -11.68
C GLY A 245 26.63 8.93 -11.31
N LEU A 246 27.73 8.84 -12.05
CA LEU A 246 28.73 7.78 -11.88
C LEU A 246 29.93 8.29 -11.07
N THR A 247 30.44 7.43 -10.22
CA THR A 247 31.70 7.64 -9.53
C THR A 247 32.90 7.50 -10.53
N LYS A 248 34.10 7.89 -10.12
CA LYS A 248 35.35 7.68 -10.90
C LYS A 248 35.53 6.20 -11.31
N ASN A 249 35.01 5.26 -10.52
CA ASN A 249 35.08 3.82 -10.77
C ASN A 249 33.85 3.27 -11.50
N GLN A 250 33.10 4.09 -12.25
CA GLN A 250 31.94 3.72 -13.06
C GLN A 250 30.85 3.05 -12.25
N LYS A 251 30.64 3.41 -10.95
CA LYS A 251 29.58 2.94 -10.11
C LYS A 251 28.52 4.04 -9.95
N TYR A 252 27.26 3.65 -9.86
CA TYR A 252 26.13 4.56 -9.63
C TYR A 252 26.20 5.12 -8.21
N LYS A 253 26.11 6.44 -8.09
CA LYS A 253 25.89 7.14 -6.82
C LYS A 253 24.42 7.47 -6.73
N LEU A 254 23.74 6.92 -5.74
CA LEU A 254 22.28 6.98 -5.64
C LEU A 254 21.85 7.64 -4.33
N GLU A 255 20.80 8.44 -4.40
CA GLU A 255 20.06 8.92 -3.24
C GLU A 255 18.86 8.01 -3.01
N VAL A 256 18.76 7.47 -1.80
CA VAL A 256 17.70 6.53 -1.39
C VAL A 256 17.08 7.03 -0.09
N ASP A 257 15.76 7.13 -0.08
CA ASP A 257 15.00 7.40 1.13
C ASP A 257 14.60 6.09 1.80
N LYS A 258 14.99 5.93 3.05
CA LYS A 258 14.52 4.84 3.90
C LYS A 258 13.35 5.35 4.75
N MET A 259 12.20 4.76 4.61
CA MET A 259 11.06 5.01 5.50
C MET A 259 11.30 4.34 6.85
N ILE A 260 11.34 5.14 7.90
CA ILE A 260 11.43 4.66 9.28
C ILE A 260 10.01 4.49 9.77
N HIS A 261 9.61 3.26 10.08
CA HIS A 261 8.36 3.00 10.79
C HIS A 261 8.70 2.92 12.27
N ASN A 262 8.32 3.94 13.03
CA ASN A 262 8.36 3.92 14.48
C ASN A 262 7.36 2.93 15.06
#